data_aa8b116e068cc2a4c1a84c6cc9a102aa
#
_entry.id   aa8b116e068cc2a4c1a84c6cc9a102aa
#
_cell.length_a   1.000
_cell.length_b   1.000
_cell.length_c   1.000
_cell.angle_alpha   90.00
_cell.angle_beta   90.00
_cell.angle_gamma   90.00
#
_symmetry.space_group_name_H-M   'P 1'
#
loop_
_entity.id
_entity.type
_entity.pdbx_description
1 polymer ?
#
loop_
_entity_poly.entity_id
_entity_poly.type
_entity_poly.pdbx_seq_one_letter_code
_entity_poly.pdbx_strand_id
1 'polypeptide(L)' 'MRYAIVIENAGTNYSAYVPDLPGCIATAATPGEAEHAIRDAIVLHLEGLRQDGTPIPAASSRVDYVEVAA' A
#
# COMPACT_ATOMS: atom_id res chain seq x y z
N MET A 1 -4.53 -12.97 3.02
CA MET A 1 -4.57 -11.69 3.77
C MET A 1 -4.72 -10.54 2.79
N ARG A 2 -5.57 -9.58 3.11
CA ARG A 2 -5.85 -8.45 2.23
C ARG A 2 -5.56 -7.15 2.95
N TYR A 3 -4.68 -6.33 2.37
CA TYR A 3 -4.44 -4.97 2.86
C TYR A 3 -5.04 -3.95 1.91
N ALA A 4 -5.61 -2.90 2.47
CA ALA A 4 -5.99 -1.74 1.70
C ALA A 4 -4.74 -1.02 1.22
N ILE A 5 -4.74 -0.57 -0.02
CA ILE A 5 -3.68 0.27 -0.58
C ILE A 5 -4.28 1.58 -1.07
N VAL A 6 -3.46 2.62 -1.07
CA VAL A 6 -3.82 3.93 -1.63
C VAL A 6 -2.82 4.26 -2.73
N ILE A 7 -3.32 4.64 -3.89
CA ILE A 7 -2.49 5.07 -5.02
C ILE A 7 -2.82 6.53 -5.29
N GLU A 8 -1.79 7.37 -5.29
CA GLU A 8 -1.93 8.80 -5.48
C GLU A 8 -1.09 9.31 -6.64
N ASN A 9 -1.64 10.26 -7.38
CA ASN A 9 -0.88 10.98 -8.39
C ASN A 9 0.09 11.92 -7.68
N ALA A 10 1.39 11.73 -7.90
CA ALA A 10 2.44 12.51 -7.25
C ALA A 10 3.06 13.55 -8.20
N GLY A 11 2.36 13.91 -9.27
CA GLY A 11 2.83 14.89 -10.26
C GLY A 11 3.47 14.21 -11.46
N THR A 12 4.70 13.77 -11.34
CA THR A 12 5.44 13.11 -12.43
C THR A 12 5.30 11.59 -12.43
N ASN A 13 4.82 11.03 -11.33
CA ASN A 13 4.63 9.59 -11.17
C ASN A 13 3.47 9.32 -10.23
N TYR A 14 3.31 8.05 -9.86
CA TYR A 14 2.30 7.62 -8.89
C TYR A 14 3.00 7.02 -7.68
N SER A 15 2.46 7.27 -6.51
CA SER A 15 2.91 6.64 -5.28
C SER A 15 1.82 5.77 -4.71
N ALA A 16 2.22 4.69 -4.05
CA ALA A 16 1.31 3.79 -3.36
C ALA A 16 1.79 3.56 -1.95
N TYR A 17 0.85 3.41 -1.03
CA TYR A 17 1.19 3.05 0.35
C TYR A 17 0.12 2.16 0.95
N VAL A 18 0.48 1.52 2.05
CA VAL A 18 -0.40 0.61 2.78
C VAL A 18 -0.69 1.23 4.15
N PRO A 19 -1.95 1.69 4.39
CA PRO A 19 -2.29 2.30 5.68
C PRO A 19 -1.93 1.46 6.91
N ASP A 20 -2.12 0.15 6.83
CA ASP A 20 -1.90 -0.75 7.97
C ASP A 20 -0.44 -1.22 8.11
N LEU A 21 0.42 -0.89 7.15
CA LEU A 21 1.84 -1.24 7.19
C LEU A 21 2.69 0.03 7.09
N PRO A 22 2.99 0.69 8.23
CA PRO A 22 3.78 1.91 8.23
C PRO A 22 5.13 1.73 7.53
N GLY A 23 5.48 2.66 6.66
CA GLY A 23 6.73 2.61 5.90
C GLY A 23 6.69 1.75 4.64
N CYS A 24 5.61 1.04 4.37
CA CYS A 24 5.45 0.24 3.15
C CYS A 24 4.93 1.15 2.03
N ILE A 25 5.82 1.62 1.18
CA ILE A 25 5.52 2.52 0.08
C ILE A 25 6.19 2.06 -1.21
N ALA A 26 5.65 2.50 -2.34
CA ALA A 26 6.23 2.24 -3.65
C ALA A 26 5.87 3.37 -4.61
N THR A 27 6.66 3.56 -5.66
CA THR A 27 6.39 4.52 -6.71
C THR A 27 6.48 3.84 -8.07
N ALA A 28 5.75 4.35 -9.06
CA ALA A 28 5.80 3.83 -10.41
C ALA A 28 5.28 4.88 -11.39
N ALA A 29 5.46 4.62 -12.68
CA ALA A 29 5.06 5.56 -13.74
C ALA A 29 3.55 5.58 -13.98
N THR A 30 2.85 4.48 -13.68
CA THR A 30 1.41 4.35 -13.92
C THR A 30 0.73 3.76 -12.69
N PRO A 31 -0.61 3.96 -12.54
CA PRO A 31 -1.35 3.33 -11.43
C PRO A 31 -1.25 1.81 -11.41
N GLY A 32 -1.33 1.17 -12.57
CA GLY A 32 -1.20 -0.28 -12.67
C GLY A 32 0.15 -0.80 -12.23
N GLU A 33 1.22 -0.12 -12.64
CA GLU A 33 2.57 -0.44 -12.19
C GLU A 33 2.75 -0.18 -10.69
N ALA A 34 2.14 0.88 -10.17
CA ALA A 34 2.16 1.18 -8.73
C ALA A 34 1.48 0.07 -7.93
N GLU A 35 0.38 -0.48 -8.43
CA GLU A 35 -0.30 -1.61 -7.80
C GLU A 35 0.61 -2.84 -7.72
N HIS A 36 1.29 -3.17 -8.81
CA HIS A 36 2.25 -4.28 -8.82
C HIS A 36 3.42 -4.02 -7.88
N ALA A 37 3.97 -2.81 -7.91
CA ALA A 37 5.10 -2.44 -7.07
C ALA A 37 4.76 -2.51 -5.58
N ILE A 38 3.57 -2.02 -5.17
CA ILE A 38 3.18 -2.07 -3.77
C ILE A 38 2.89 -3.51 -3.31
N ARG A 39 2.37 -4.35 -4.19
CA ARG A 39 2.18 -5.78 -3.89
C ARG A 39 3.51 -6.44 -3.54
N ASP A 40 4.53 -6.22 -4.35
CA ASP A 40 5.86 -6.76 -4.09
C ASP A 40 6.46 -6.17 -2.80
N ALA A 41 6.25 -4.88 -2.57
CA ALA A 41 6.70 -4.22 -1.36
C ALA A 41 6.05 -4.80 -0.10
N ILE A 42 4.77 -5.15 -0.16
CA ILE A 42 4.07 -5.79 0.95
C ILE A 42 4.70 -7.14 1.26
N VAL A 43 4.97 -7.97 0.25
CA VAL A 43 5.58 -9.27 0.45
C VAL A 43 6.92 -9.15 1.18
N LEU A 44 7.78 -8.23 0.70
CA LEU A 44 9.09 -7.99 1.33
C LEU A 44 8.96 -7.44 2.75
N HIS A 45 8.00 -6.53 2.95
CA HIS A 45 7.76 -5.93 4.26
C HIS A 45 7.35 -6.99 5.29
N LEU A 46 6.42 -7.88 4.91
CA LEU A 46 5.95 -8.96 5.78
C LEU A 46 7.07 -9.97 6.07
N GLU A 47 7.89 -10.28 5.08
CA GLU A 47 9.04 -11.17 5.29
C GLU A 47 10.02 -10.57 6.30
N GLY A 48 10.31 -9.27 6.19
CA GLY A 48 11.15 -8.56 7.15
C GLY A 48 10.61 -8.61 8.56
N LEU A 49 9.30 -8.40 8.72
CA LEU A 49 8.65 -8.48 10.04
C LEU A 49 8.78 -9.89 10.63
N ARG A 50 8.57 -10.92 9.82
CA ARG A 50 8.70 -12.32 10.28
C ARG A 50 10.12 -12.63 10.72
N GLN A 51 11.11 -12.21 9.95
CA GLN A 51 12.52 -12.43 10.28
C GLN A 51 12.92 -11.74 11.59
N ASP A 52 12.37 -10.56 11.84
CA ASP A 52 12.65 -9.80 13.06
C ASP A 52 11.84 -10.28 14.26
N GLY A 53 10.93 -11.23 14.06
CA GLY A 53 10.01 -11.67 15.11
C GLY A 53 9.00 -10.60 15.51
N THR A 54 8.79 -9.60 14.65
CA THR A 54 7.84 -8.52 14.91
C THR A 54 6.44 -8.97 14.50
N PRO A 55 5.41 -8.67 15.31
CA PRO A 55 4.03 -9.02 14.95
C PRO A 55 3.62 -8.37 13.62
N ILE A 56 2.90 -9.14 12.80
CA ILE A 56 2.35 -8.64 11.54
C ILE A 56 1.07 -7.87 11.85
N PRO A 57 0.97 -6.59 11.48
CA PRO A 57 -0.25 -5.81 11.71
C PRO A 57 -1.45 -6.42 11.01
N ALA A 58 -2.59 -6.37 11.66
CA ALA A 58 -3.85 -6.83 11.06
C ALA A 58 -4.29 -5.87 9.96
N ALA A 59 -4.94 -6.41 8.94
CA ALA A 59 -5.55 -5.63 7.86
C ALA A 59 -6.88 -5.04 8.37
N SER A 60 -6.82 -3.90 9.03
CA SER A 60 -7.95 -3.26 9.69
C SER A 60 -8.55 -2.09 8.92
N SER A 61 -7.79 -1.48 8.01
CA SER A 61 -8.27 -0.35 7.22
C SER A 61 -9.18 -0.81 6.10
N ARG A 62 -10.21 -0.01 5.86
CA ARG A 62 -11.17 -0.18 4.77
C ARG A 62 -11.12 1.05 3.87
N VAL A 63 -11.16 0.82 2.56
CA VAL A 63 -11.25 1.89 1.57
C VAL A 63 -12.68 1.98 1.08
N ASP A 64 -13.18 3.20 0.99
CA ASP A 64 -14.49 3.45 0.46
C ASP A 64 -14.50 4.76 -0.32
N TYR A 65 -15.49 4.93 -1.19
CA TYR A 65 -15.68 6.13 -1.98
C TYR A 65 -17.02 6.73 -1.64
N VAL A 66 -17.04 8.04 -1.46
CA VAL A 66 -18.27 8.78 -1.17
C VAL A 66 -18.51 9.78 -2.29
N GLU A 67 -19.68 9.69 -2.90
CA GLU A 67 -20.08 10.65 -3.93
C GLU A 67 -20.63 11.91 -3.27
N VAL A 68 -20.12 13.05 -3.70
CA VAL A 68 -20.60 14.34 -3.20
C VAL A 68 -21.00 15.23 -4.37
N ALA A 69 -22.01 16.04 -4.16
CA ALA A 69 -22.42 17.05 -5.14
C ALA A 69 -21.46 18.24 -5.05
N ALA A 70 -20.74 18.49 -6.14
CA ALA A 70 -19.75 19.58 -6.18
C ALA A 70 -19.97 20.46 -7.40
#